data_fe793270b44f5e87d3cf2c90765e6edb
#
_entry.id   fe793270b44f5e87d3cf2c90765e6edb
#
_cell.length_a   1.000
_cell.length_b   1.000
_cell.length_c   1.000
_cell.angle_alpha   90.00
_cell.angle_beta   90.00
_cell.angle_gamma   90.00
#
_symmetry.space_group_name_H-M   'P 1'
#
loop_
_entity.id
_entity.type
_entity.pdbx_description
1 polymer ?
#
loop_
_entity_poly.entity_id
_entity_poly.type
_entity_poly.pdbx_seq_one_letter_code
_entity_poly.pdbx_strand_id
1 'polypeptide(L)'
;MTRHPLALGAMTFRGRDFEACLDAARASGFRAVGISVAQCAACLERGIPPETMAEALHERELHVAELELVRLGEPGPVRHLNALVADLVDILTPDRVHVAAFSGTVQDAKREFATLCEQITTADVAFEFMPYSTVADLATAVDLVRAAGTPRAKLVLDAVHFFRSGAALTDLTPDVLALTAALQLSDLVPRPGIGLAHESRRLRTFPGDGTLPLTGLLRAVRTAAGEMATPPITIEPVSDALETLPLAWVAERAMQSTARLLTEVDWPLYGPSTTTTGHPHTL
;
A
#
# COMPACT_ATOMS: atom_id res chain seq x y z
N MET A 1 1.80 16.63 -8.80
CA MET A 1 2.21 15.98 -7.54
C MET A 1 3.33 14.99 -7.84
N THR A 2 4.48 15.15 -7.23
CA THR A 2 5.61 14.21 -7.37
C THR A 2 5.27 12.95 -6.59
N ARG A 3 4.94 11.84 -7.27
CA ARG A 3 4.75 10.55 -6.61
C ARG A 3 6.09 10.11 -6.02
N HIS A 4 6.09 9.81 -4.74
CA HIS A 4 7.29 9.29 -4.07
C HIS A 4 7.52 7.85 -4.48
N PRO A 5 8.76 7.46 -4.83
CA PRO A 5 9.02 6.14 -5.41
C PRO A 5 8.79 4.97 -4.43
N LEU A 6 9.05 5.18 -3.14
CA LEU A 6 8.92 4.18 -2.10
C LEU A 6 8.18 4.73 -0.88
N ALA A 7 7.19 3.97 -0.39
CA ALA A 7 6.50 4.21 0.86
C ALA A 7 6.72 3.06 1.84
N LEU A 8 6.72 3.36 3.13
CA LEU A 8 6.69 2.34 4.18
C LEU A 8 5.23 2.11 4.60
N GLY A 9 4.72 0.90 4.43
CA GLY A 9 3.33 0.54 4.69
C GLY A 9 2.96 0.59 6.17
N ALA A 10 1.72 0.95 6.46
CA ALA A 10 1.21 1.16 7.81
C ALA A 10 1.32 -0.08 8.70
N MET A 11 1.09 -1.26 8.13
CA MET A 11 1.09 -2.51 8.90
C MET A 11 2.49 -2.99 9.26
N THR A 12 3.56 -2.41 8.70
CA THR A 12 4.96 -2.67 9.09
C THR A 12 5.18 -2.35 10.57
N PHE A 13 4.51 -1.30 11.06
CA PHE A 13 4.62 -0.81 12.44
C PHE A 13 3.32 -0.95 13.23
N ARG A 14 2.57 -2.02 12.95
CA ARG A 14 1.30 -2.30 13.62
C ARG A 14 1.40 -2.18 15.15
N GLY A 15 0.51 -1.38 15.75
CA GLY A 15 0.43 -1.22 17.20
C GLY A 15 1.56 -0.39 17.85
N ARG A 16 2.42 0.26 17.04
CA ARG A 16 3.50 1.11 17.53
C ARG A 16 3.06 2.58 17.60
N ASP A 17 3.81 3.38 18.35
CA ASP A 17 3.55 4.81 18.49
C ASP A 17 3.66 5.54 17.15
N PHE A 18 2.71 6.45 16.91
CA PHE A 18 2.58 7.12 15.61
C PHE A 18 3.81 7.95 15.25
N GLU A 19 4.23 8.85 16.14
CA GLU A 19 5.37 9.73 15.85
C GLU A 19 6.69 8.96 15.75
N ALA A 20 6.89 7.97 16.62
CA ALA A 20 8.08 7.13 16.54
C ALA A 20 8.16 6.34 15.22
N CYS A 21 7.02 5.95 14.63
CA CYS A 21 6.97 5.33 13.31
C CYS A 21 7.39 6.31 12.20
N LEU A 22 6.90 7.56 12.27
CA LEU A 22 7.27 8.61 11.32
C LEU A 22 8.77 8.94 11.40
N ASP A 23 9.32 9.06 12.62
CA ASP A 23 10.75 9.31 12.84
C ASP A 23 11.61 8.19 12.24
N ALA A 24 11.24 6.93 12.47
CA ALA A 24 11.95 5.79 11.92
C ALA A 24 11.90 5.75 10.39
N ALA A 25 10.74 5.99 9.79
CA ALA A 25 10.57 6.06 8.34
C ALA A 25 11.44 7.18 7.73
N ARG A 26 11.37 8.38 8.31
CA ARG A 26 12.11 9.55 7.82
C ARG A 26 13.62 9.36 7.91
N ALA A 27 14.10 8.85 9.05
CA ALA A 27 15.52 8.57 9.29
C ALA A 27 16.08 7.51 8.32
N SER A 28 15.25 6.54 7.91
CA SER A 28 15.62 5.50 6.95
C SER A 28 15.51 5.92 5.48
N GLY A 29 15.20 7.18 5.21
CA GLY A 29 15.17 7.75 3.85
C GLY A 29 13.82 7.69 3.15
N PHE A 30 12.77 7.18 3.78
CA PHE A 30 11.41 7.26 3.22
C PHE A 30 10.95 8.73 3.12
N ARG A 31 10.12 8.99 2.10
CA ARG A 31 9.44 10.27 1.91
C ARG A 31 7.93 10.11 1.85
N ALA A 32 7.48 8.87 1.92
CA ALA A 32 6.07 8.52 1.96
C ALA A 32 5.83 7.37 2.94
N VAL A 33 4.67 7.37 3.56
CA VAL A 33 4.22 6.36 4.53
C VAL A 33 2.78 5.96 4.26
N GLY A 34 2.44 4.74 4.62
CA GLY A 34 1.08 4.32 4.84
C GLY A 34 0.67 4.64 6.28
N ILE A 35 -0.61 4.95 6.47
CA ILE A 35 -1.22 5.17 7.79
C ILE A 35 -2.43 4.27 7.91
N SER A 36 -2.60 3.58 9.05
CA SER A 36 -3.79 2.78 9.26
C SER A 36 -4.91 3.57 9.94
N VAL A 37 -6.16 3.36 9.52
CA VAL A 37 -7.35 3.93 10.15
C VAL A 37 -7.39 3.57 11.65
N ALA A 38 -6.96 2.36 12.00
CA ALA A 38 -6.87 1.94 13.40
C ALA A 38 -5.84 2.74 14.20
N GLN A 39 -4.70 3.10 13.60
CA GLN A 39 -3.69 3.95 14.22
C GLN A 39 -4.24 5.38 14.43
N CYS A 40 -4.95 5.93 13.45
CA CYS A 40 -5.62 7.23 13.60
C CYS A 40 -6.66 7.19 14.73
N ALA A 41 -7.48 6.13 14.80
CA ALA A 41 -8.45 5.97 15.88
C ALA A 41 -7.76 5.93 17.26
N ALA A 42 -6.65 5.20 17.40
CA ALA A 42 -5.87 5.16 18.62
C ALA A 42 -5.25 6.52 18.99
N CYS A 43 -4.86 7.34 18.02
CA CYS A 43 -4.44 8.72 18.25
C CYS A 43 -5.61 9.59 18.76
N LEU A 44 -6.80 9.49 18.14
CA LEU A 44 -8.00 10.20 18.57
C LEU A 44 -8.39 9.84 20.00
N GLU A 45 -8.35 8.56 20.39
CA GLU A 45 -8.60 8.10 21.76
C GLU A 45 -7.62 8.72 22.78
N ARG A 46 -6.42 9.05 22.35
CA ARG A 46 -5.39 9.76 23.15
C ARG A 46 -5.52 11.29 23.10
N GLY A 47 -6.54 11.82 22.41
CA GLY A 47 -6.77 13.25 22.25
C GLY A 47 -5.88 13.93 21.21
N ILE A 48 -5.30 13.18 20.29
CA ILE A 48 -4.49 13.69 19.16
C ILE A 48 -5.39 13.78 17.93
N PRO A 49 -5.82 14.99 17.50
CA PRO A 49 -6.70 15.16 16.35
C PRO A 49 -5.96 14.93 15.02
N PRO A 50 -6.67 14.69 13.91
CA PRO A 50 -6.09 14.46 12.60
C PRO A 50 -5.21 15.60 12.11
N GLU A 51 -5.52 16.84 12.45
CA GLU A 51 -4.72 18.02 12.13
C GLU A 51 -3.32 17.94 12.74
N THR A 52 -3.22 17.53 14.01
CA THR A 52 -1.91 17.32 14.67
C THR A 52 -1.14 16.16 14.04
N MET A 53 -1.84 15.11 13.57
CA MET A 53 -1.19 14.04 12.80
C MET A 53 -0.64 14.58 11.46
N ALA A 54 -1.40 15.45 10.78
CA ALA A 54 -0.98 16.08 9.54
C ALA A 54 0.23 17.02 9.75
N GLU A 55 0.24 17.79 10.85
CA GLU A 55 1.38 18.61 11.25
C GLU A 55 2.63 17.76 11.48
N ALA A 56 2.52 16.65 12.22
CA ALA A 56 3.63 15.75 12.50
C ALA A 56 4.23 15.13 11.22
N LEU A 57 3.40 14.82 10.22
CA LEU A 57 3.82 14.37 8.89
C LEU A 57 4.55 15.47 8.14
N HIS A 58 3.99 16.69 8.14
CA HIS A 58 4.56 17.85 7.45
C HIS A 58 5.93 18.23 8.01
N GLU A 59 6.09 18.29 9.33
CA GLU A 59 7.35 18.57 10.00
C GLU A 59 8.48 17.59 9.62
N ARG A 60 8.10 16.36 9.32
CA ARG A 60 9.03 15.30 8.88
C ARG A 60 9.18 15.20 7.36
N GLU A 61 8.53 16.10 6.61
CA GLU A 61 8.48 16.05 5.14
C GLU A 61 8.04 14.67 4.62
N LEU A 62 7.04 14.06 5.28
CA LEU A 62 6.46 12.79 4.90
C LEU A 62 5.11 12.99 4.22
N HIS A 63 4.92 12.33 3.09
CA HIS A 63 3.66 12.26 2.36
C HIS A 63 2.87 11.00 2.76
N VAL A 64 1.55 11.09 2.79
CA VAL A 64 0.68 9.92 3.01
C VAL A 64 0.41 9.25 1.67
N ALA A 65 1.07 8.13 1.41
CA ALA A 65 0.86 7.35 0.20
C ALA A 65 -0.47 6.60 0.24
N GLU A 66 -0.85 6.08 1.41
CA GLU A 66 -2.03 5.26 1.58
C GLU A 66 -2.64 5.43 2.97
N LEU A 67 -3.97 5.39 3.02
CA LEU A 67 -4.76 5.24 4.24
C LEU A 67 -5.42 3.87 4.20
N GLU A 68 -5.16 3.01 5.17
CA GLU A 68 -5.65 1.64 5.22
C GLU A 68 -6.17 1.21 6.59
N LEU A 69 -7.12 0.33 6.74
CA LEU A 69 -7.84 -0.40 5.72
C LEU A 69 -9.33 -0.15 5.91
N VAL A 70 -10.05 0.23 4.85
CA VAL A 70 -11.51 0.20 4.84
C VAL A 70 -11.97 -1.23 4.61
N ARG A 71 -12.79 -1.75 5.51
CA ARG A 71 -13.28 -3.13 5.47
C ARG A 71 -14.76 -3.13 5.12
N LEU A 72 -15.09 -3.55 3.91
CA LEU A 72 -16.47 -3.64 3.44
C LEU A 72 -17.21 -4.82 4.07
N GLY A 73 -18.52 -4.66 4.25
CA GLY A 73 -19.42 -5.67 4.78
C GLY A 73 -19.28 -5.95 6.28
N GLU A 74 -18.36 -5.31 6.99
CA GLU A 74 -18.11 -5.56 8.41
C GLU A 74 -19.09 -4.76 9.30
N PRO A 75 -19.77 -5.43 10.24
CA PRO A 75 -20.66 -4.77 11.19
C PRO A 75 -19.93 -4.19 12.41
N GLY A 76 -20.64 -3.42 13.22
CA GLY A 76 -20.21 -3.01 14.56
C GLY A 76 -19.01 -2.06 14.56
N PRO A 77 -17.98 -2.28 15.43
CA PRO A 77 -16.87 -1.36 15.63
C PRO A 77 -16.09 -1.02 14.36
N VAL A 78 -15.94 -1.98 13.42
CA VAL A 78 -15.25 -1.75 12.14
C VAL A 78 -15.99 -0.73 11.28
N ARG A 79 -17.33 -0.73 11.30
CA ARG A 79 -18.12 0.29 10.60
C ARG A 79 -17.85 1.70 11.14
N HIS A 80 -17.63 1.85 12.44
CA HIS A 80 -17.27 3.15 13.02
C HIS A 80 -15.87 3.61 12.57
N LEU A 81 -14.92 2.70 12.44
CA LEU A 81 -13.60 3.02 11.87
C LEU A 81 -13.74 3.50 10.41
N ASN A 82 -14.55 2.81 9.61
CA ASN A 82 -14.80 3.24 8.24
C ASN A 82 -15.43 4.66 8.16
N ALA A 83 -16.22 5.05 9.14
CA ALA A 83 -16.85 6.40 9.17
C ALA A 83 -15.81 7.53 9.36
N LEU A 84 -14.64 7.24 9.94
CA LEU A 84 -13.56 8.22 10.09
C LEU A 84 -12.83 8.51 8.77
N VAL A 85 -12.97 7.65 7.77
CA VAL A 85 -12.13 7.68 6.57
C VAL A 85 -12.33 8.97 5.77
N ALA A 86 -13.57 9.48 5.67
CA ALA A 86 -13.84 10.70 4.92
C ALA A 86 -13.08 11.90 5.51
N ASP A 87 -13.18 12.11 6.83
CA ASP A 87 -12.49 13.18 7.53
C ASP A 87 -10.96 13.03 7.44
N LEU A 88 -10.47 11.78 7.59
CA LEU A 88 -9.05 11.49 7.50
C LEU A 88 -8.49 11.74 6.08
N VAL A 89 -9.26 11.43 5.04
CA VAL A 89 -8.86 11.68 3.64
C VAL A 89 -8.72 13.17 3.36
N ASP A 90 -9.64 13.99 3.87
CA ASP A 90 -9.61 15.43 3.64
C ASP A 90 -8.46 16.12 4.38
N ILE A 91 -8.09 15.63 5.56
CA ILE A 91 -7.03 16.24 6.40
C ILE A 91 -5.64 15.67 6.05
N LEU A 92 -5.50 14.35 5.93
CA LEU A 92 -4.22 13.69 5.68
C LEU A 92 -3.85 13.64 4.20
N THR A 93 -4.80 13.89 3.31
CA THR A 93 -4.62 13.94 1.84
C THR A 93 -3.82 12.77 1.25
N PRO A 94 -4.22 11.51 1.50
CA PRO A 94 -3.51 10.35 0.98
C PRO A 94 -3.64 10.27 -0.55
N ASP A 95 -2.65 9.66 -1.23
CA ASP A 95 -2.79 9.37 -2.66
C ASP A 95 -3.94 8.38 -2.91
N ARG A 96 -4.13 7.43 -1.97
CA ARG A 96 -5.15 6.37 -2.09
C ARG A 96 -5.66 5.88 -0.75
N VAL A 97 -6.87 5.35 -0.78
CA VAL A 97 -7.49 4.61 0.33
C VAL A 97 -7.55 3.14 -0.04
N HIS A 98 -7.00 2.26 0.80
CA HIS A 98 -7.06 0.81 0.61
C HIS A 98 -8.36 0.24 1.13
N VAL A 99 -8.94 -0.67 0.35
CA VAL A 99 -10.25 -1.29 0.61
C VAL A 99 -10.17 -2.80 0.42
N ALA A 100 -10.72 -3.56 1.34
CA ALA A 100 -10.90 -5.01 1.19
C ALA A 100 -12.26 -5.45 1.74
N ALA A 101 -12.73 -6.64 1.33
CA ALA A 101 -14.01 -7.19 1.77
C ALA A 101 -13.80 -8.55 2.45
N PHE A 102 -14.18 -8.67 3.72
CA PHE A 102 -14.01 -9.91 4.50
C PHE A 102 -15.33 -10.61 4.84
N SER A 103 -16.47 -9.98 4.56
CA SER A 103 -17.80 -10.53 4.79
C SER A 103 -18.75 -10.15 3.66
N GLY A 104 -19.89 -10.82 3.59
CA GLY A 104 -20.86 -10.64 2.51
C GLY A 104 -20.47 -11.39 1.22
N THR A 105 -21.15 -11.06 0.14
CA THR A 105 -20.92 -11.63 -1.19
C THR A 105 -20.05 -10.69 -2.05
N VAL A 106 -19.49 -11.20 -3.16
CA VAL A 106 -18.79 -10.38 -4.16
C VAL A 106 -19.71 -9.27 -4.68
N GLN A 107 -21.02 -9.53 -4.83
CA GLN A 107 -21.97 -8.52 -5.28
C GLN A 107 -22.19 -7.42 -4.24
N ASP A 108 -22.15 -7.76 -2.95
CA ASP A 108 -22.19 -6.78 -1.87
C ASP A 108 -20.93 -5.92 -1.89
N ALA A 109 -19.76 -6.54 -2.01
CA ALA A 109 -18.49 -5.84 -2.14
C ALA A 109 -18.47 -4.87 -3.34
N LYS A 110 -19.00 -5.26 -4.50
CA LYS A 110 -19.12 -4.38 -5.68
C LYS A 110 -19.98 -3.15 -5.39
N ARG A 111 -21.12 -3.31 -4.73
CA ARG A 111 -22.01 -2.17 -4.40
C ARG A 111 -21.36 -1.23 -3.40
N GLU A 112 -20.80 -1.77 -2.32
CA GLU A 112 -20.20 -0.95 -1.27
C GLU A 112 -18.94 -0.24 -1.77
N PHE A 113 -18.13 -0.90 -2.58
CA PHE A 113 -16.95 -0.29 -3.20
C PHE A 113 -17.32 0.87 -4.13
N ALA A 114 -18.34 0.69 -4.99
CA ALA A 114 -18.82 1.75 -5.87
C ALA A 114 -19.33 2.95 -5.06
N THR A 115 -20.12 2.72 -4.00
CA THR A 115 -20.58 3.76 -3.10
C THR A 115 -19.41 4.51 -2.43
N LEU A 116 -18.37 3.81 -1.99
CA LEU A 116 -17.19 4.43 -1.41
C LEU A 116 -16.42 5.28 -2.44
N CYS A 117 -16.32 4.83 -3.68
CA CYS A 117 -15.73 5.60 -4.77
C CYS A 117 -16.49 6.90 -5.09
N GLU A 118 -17.82 6.92 -4.88
CA GLU A 118 -18.64 8.14 -5.01
C GLU A 118 -18.40 9.11 -3.85
N GLN A 119 -18.15 8.59 -2.65
CA GLN A 119 -17.94 9.40 -1.44
C GLN A 119 -16.53 10.00 -1.38
N ILE A 120 -15.51 9.26 -1.79
CA ILE A 120 -14.11 9.71 -1.78
C ILE A 120 -13.75 10.26 -3.15
N THR A 121 -13.64 11.60 -3.23
CA THR A 121 -13.41 12.29 -4.50
C THR A 121 -12.01 12.90 -4.64
N THR A 122 -11.22 12.91 -3.57
CA THR A 122 -9.89 13.55 -3.49
C THR A 122 -8.72 12.57 -3.56
N ALA A 123 -8.98 11.27 -3.39
CA ALA A 123 -7.99 10.18 -3.45
C ALA A 123 -8.44 9.04 -4.37
N ASP A 124 -7.54 8.20 -4.82
CA ASP A 124 -7.89 6.93 -5.45
C ASP A 124 -8.47 5.98 -4.40
N VAL A 125 -9.46 5.18 -4.77
CA VAL A 125 -10.02 4.11 -3.93
C VAL A 125 -9.52 2.79 -4.48
N ALA A 126 -8.59 2.14 -3.79
CA ALA A 126 -7.85 1.01 -4.30
C ALA A 126 -8.25 -0.30 -3.60
N PHE A 127 -8.82 -1.21 -4.35
CA PHE A 127 -9.26 -2.50 -3.83
C PHE A 127 -8.11 -3.50 -3.78
N GLU A 128 -7.93 -4.12 -2.62
CA GLU A 128 -6.95 -5.17 -2.38
C GLU A 128 -7.67 -6.53 -2.29
N PHE A 129 -7.34 -7.44 -3.22
CA PHE A 129 -7.82 -8.82 -3.15
C PHE A 129 -6.90 -9.64 -2.24
N MET A 130 -7.51 -10.57 -1.49
CA MET A 130 -6.76 -11.44 -0.58
C MET A 130 -7.34 -12.85 -0.66
N PRO A 131 -6.54 -13.91 -0.81
CA PRO A 131 -7.02 -15.27 -1.05
C PRO A 131 -7.84 -15.86 0.11
N TYR A 132 -7.97 -15.15 1.22
CA TYR A 132 -8.80 -15.50 2.38
C TYR A 132 -9.92 -14.47 2.64
N SER A 133 -10.23 -13.64 1.67
CA SER A 133 -11.29 -12.62 1.74
C SER A 133 -12.46 -12.96 0.79
N THR A 134 -13.50 -12.13 0.79
CA THR A 134 -14.66 -12.28 -0.13
C THR A 134 -14.25 -12.16 -1.59
N VAL A 135 -13.23 -11.32 -1.89
CA VAL A 135 -12.64 -11.14 -3.22
C VAL A 135 -11.25 -11.76 -3.20
N ALA A 136 -11.17 -13.02 -3.62
CA ALA A 136 -10.02 -13.87 -3.34
C ALA A 136 -8.94 -13.88 -4.44
N ASP A 137 -9.23 -13.34 -5.62
CA ASP A 137 -8.37 -13.44 -6.79
C ASP A 137 -8.37 -12.16 -7.64
N LEU A 138 -7.32 -12.03 -8.47
CA LEU A 138 -7.10 -10.86 -9.33
C LEU A 138 -8.25 -10.63 -10.32
N ALA A 139 -8.78 -11.68 -10.95
CA ALA A 139 -9.81 -11.55 -11.98
C ALA A 139 -11.10 -10.96 -11.39
N THR A 140 -11.52 -11.50 -10.21
CA THR A 140 -12.67 -10.97 -9.47
C THR A 140 -12.47 -9.53 -9.02
N ALA A 141 -11.25 -9.15 -8.59
CA ALA A 141 -10.92 -7.78 -8.21
C ALA A 141 -10.94 -6.82 -9.40
N VAL A 142 -10.41 -7.22 -10.56
CA VAL A 142 -10.47 -6.45 -11.81
C VAL A 142 -11.92 -6.17 -12.20
N ASP A 143 -12.78 -7.19 -12.15
CA ASP A 143 -14.21 -7.05 -12.46
C ASP A 143 -14.91 -6.11 -11.47
N LEU A 144 -14.55 -6.17 -10.18
CA LEU A 144 -15.08 -5.28 -9.15
C LEU A 144 -14.70 -3.82 -9.43
N VAL A 145 -13.43 -3.56 -9.70
CA VAL A 145 -12.92 -2.21 -9.97
C VAL A 145 -13.55 -1.63 -11.24
N ARG A 146 -13.65 -2.42 -12.32
CA ARG A 146 -14.31 -1.99 -13.57
C ARG A 146 -15.78 -1.67 -13.37
N ALA A 147 -16.48 -2.45 -12.55
CA ALA A 147 -17.90 -2.26 -12.26
C ALA A 147 -18.20 -0.95 -11.52
N ALA A 148 -17.24 -0.37 -10.81
CA ALA A 148 -17.40 0.93 -10.14
C ALA A 148 -17.52 2.12 -11.12
N GLY A 149 -17.09 1.97 -12.38
CA GLY A 149 -17.33 2.94 -13.45
C GLY A 149 -16.66 4.31 -13.28
N THR A 150 -15.66 4.42 -12.42
CA THR A 150 -14.92 5.68 -12.18
C THR A 150 -13.41 5.47 -12.34
N PRO A 151 -12.67 6.48 -12.84
CA PRO A 151 -11.23 6.39 -12.99
C PRO A 151 -10.47 6.32 -11.65
N ARG A 152 -11.12 6.69 -10.54
CA ARG A 152 -10.54 6.61 -9.17
C ARG A 152 -10.60 5.21 -8.58
N ALA A 153 -11.46 4.33 -9.13
CA ALA A 153 -11.49 2.93 -8.74
C ALA A 153 -10.23 2.24 -9.24
N LYS A 154 -9.43 1.72 -8.33
CA LYS A 154 -8.12 1.14 -8.61
C LYS A 154 -7.93 -0.20 -7.90
N LEU A 155 -6.80 -0.85 -8.20
CA LEU A 155 -6.31 -2.06 -7.54
C LEU A 155 -5.09 -1.75 -6.69
N VAL A 156 -4.93 -2.48 -5.60
CA VAL A 156 -3.66 -2.74 -4.95
C VAL A 156 -3.18 -4.12 -5.36
N LEU A 157 -1.97 -4.20 -5.87
CA LEU A 157 -1.27 -5.45 -6.16
C LEU A 157 -0.31 -5.77 -5.01
N ASP A 158 -0.77 -6.51 -4.01
CA ASP A 158 0.11 -7.07 -2.98
C ASP A 158 0.79 -8.35 -3.50
N ALA A 159 2.12 -8.41 -3.44
CA ALA A 159 2.89 -9.51 -3.97
C ALA A 159 2.56 -10.86 -3.31
N VAL A 160 2.35 -10.86 -1.98
CA VAL A 160 1.98 -12.08 -1.24
C VAL A 160 0.59 -12.56 -1.69
N HIS A 161 -0.37 -11.65 -1.76
CA HIS A 161 -1.73 -12.00 -2.19
C HIS A 161 -1.77 -12.45 -3.65
N PHE A 162 -1.01 -11.79 -4.52
CA PHE A 162 -0.88 -12.19 -5.92
C PHE A 162 -0.44 -13.64 -6.07
N PHE A 163 0.69 -14.02 -5.47
CA PHE A 163 1.20 -15.38 -5.58
C PHE A 163 0.35 -16.40 -4.82
N ARG A 164 -0.22 -16.02 -3.68
CA ARG A 164 -1.02 -16.95 -2.85
C ARG A 164 -2.45 -17.14 -3.36
N SER A 165 -2.96 -16.26 -4.22
CA SER A 165 -4.23 -16.46 -4.94
C SER A 165 -4.11 -17.38 -6.16
N GLY A 166 -2.88 -17.74 -6.55
CA GLY A 166 -2.62 -18.56 -7.74
C GLY A 166 -2.59 -17.78 -9.04
N ALA A 167 -2.53 -16.44 -8.98
CA ALA A 167 -2.36 -15.60 -10.16
C ALA A 167 -0.99 -15.86 -10.83
N ALA A 168 -0.99 -15.84 -12.16
CA ALA A 168 0.22 -16.00 -12.96
C ALA A 168 0.78 -14.64 -13.41
N LEU A 169 2.09 -14.56 -13.64
CA LEU A 169 2.71 -13.34 -14.13
C LEU A 169 2.14 -12.87 -15.48
N THR A 170 1.59 -13.78 -16.27
CA THR A 170 0.89 -13.50 -17.54
C THR A 170 -0.46 -12.80 -17.37
N ASP A 171 -1.04 -12.82 -16.17
CA ASP A 171 -2.28 -12.10 -15.86
C ASP A 171 -2.05 -10.60 -15.69
N LEU A 172 -0.79 -10.18 -15.53
CA LEU A 172 -0.38 -8.77 -15.48
C LEU A 172 -0.34 -8.18 -16.89
N THR A 173 -1.51 -7.84 -17.40
CA THR A 173 -1.67 -7.18 -18.71
C THR A 173 -1.55 -5.66 -18.59
N PRO A 174 -1.35 -4.92 -19.70
CA PRO A 174 -1.41 -3.45 -19.69
C PRO A 174 -2.71 -2.91 -19.09
N ASP A 175 -3.85 -3.55 -19.35
CA ASP A 175 -5.15 -3.16 -18.81
C ASP A 175 -5.22 -3.31 -17.28
N VAL A 176 -4.63 -4.37 -16.72
CA VAL A 176 -4.54 -4.58 -15.26
C VAL A 176 -3.64 -3.51 -14.64
N LEU A 177 -2.51 -3.21 -15.29
CA LEU A 177 -1.58 -2.18 -14.81
C LEU A 177 -2.20 -0.77 -14.83
N ALA A 178 -3.02 -0.45 -15.83
CA ALA A 178 -3.75 0.81 -15.90
C ALA A 178 -4.75 1.00 -14.74
N LEU A 179 -5.24 -0.10 -14.17
CA LEU A 179 -6.08 -0.10 -12.99
C LEU A 179 -5.29 -0.11 -11.67
N THR A 180 -3.98 -0.40 -11.68
CA THR A 180 -3.18 -0.59 -10.48
C THR A 180 -2.68 0.75 -9.93
N ALA A 181 -3.11 1.11 -8.71
CA ALA A 181 -2.67 2.31 -8.01
C ALA A 181 -1.34 2.13 -7.30
N ALA A 182 -1.06 0.93 -6.81
CA ALA A 182 0.15 0.62 -6.05
C ALA A 182 0.54 -0.86 -6.14
N LEU A 183 1.83 -1.11 -5.99
CA LEU A 183 2.41 -2.43 -5.76
C LEU A 183 2.88 -2.50 -4.32
N GLN A 184 2.30 -3.39 -3.50
CA GLN A 184 2.81 -3.66 -2.16
C GLN A 184 3.82 -4.81 -2.22
N LEU A 185 5.00 -4.57 -1.67
CA LEU A 185 6.09 -5.53 -1.64
C LEU A 185 6.37 -6.00 -0.21
N SER A 186 6.28 -7.28 -0.05
CA SER A 186 6.85 -8.05 1.04
C SER A 186 7.19 -9.44 0.51
N ASP A 187 7.88 -10.22 1.30
CA ASP A 187 8.21 -11.59 0.95
C ASP A 187 7.72 -12.54 2.05
N LEU A 188 7.77 -13.80 1.78
CA LEU A 188 7.53 -14.84 2.77
C LEU A 188 8.19 -16.16 2.35
N VAL A 189 8.33 -17.05 3.35
CA VAL A 189 8.67 -18.45 3.12
C VAL A 189 7.41 -19.27 3.42
N PRO A 190 6.67 -19.77 2.40
CA PRO A 190 5.47 -20.55 2.61
C PRO A 190 5.75 -21.76 3.49
N ARG A 191 4.86 -22.01 4.46
CA ARG A 191 5.01 -23.14 5.42
C ARG A 191 3.82 -24.08 5.28
N PRO A 192 4.03 -25.38 5.04
CA PRO A 192 2.95 -26.36 5.01
C PRO A 192 2.11 -26.34 6.28
N GLY A 193 0.79 -26.43 6.14
CA GLY A 193 -0.15 -26.48 7.26
C GLY A 193 -0.49 -25.13 7.91
N ILE A 194 0.12 -24.03 7.48
CA ILE A 194 -0.24 -22.68 7.94
C ILE A 194 -1.35 -22.13 7.04
N GLY A 195 -2.41 -21.61 7.65
CA GLY A 195 -3.51 -20.96 6.91
C GLY A 195 -3.07 -19.62 6.30
N LEU A 196 -3.59 -19.31 5.09
CA LEU A 196 -3.20 -18.13 4.31
C LEU A 196 -3.36 -16.80 5.06
N ALA A 197 -4.43 -16.66 5.85
CA ALA A 197 -4.65 -15.45 6.65
C ALA A 197 -3.59 -15.26 7.75
N HIS A 198 -3.18 -16.35 8.40
CA HIS A 198 -2.13 -16.30 9.42
C HIS A 198 -0.77 -16.00 8.79
N GLU A 199 -0.44 -16.70 7.70
CA GLU A 199 0.78 -16.50 6.93
C GLU A 199 0.93 -15.03 6.51
N SER A 200 -0.11 -14.49 5.86
CA SER A 200 -0.11 -13.14 5.33
C SER A 200 -0.04 -12.04 6.40
N ARG A 201 -0.67 -12.25 7.57
CA ARG A 201 -0.78 -11.22 8.61
C ARG A 201 0.31 -11.28 9.66
N ARG A 202 1.13 -12.36 9.70
CA ARG A 202 2.04 -12.61 10.82
C ARG A 202 3.42 -13.14 10.45
N LEU A 203 3.61 -13.61 9.20
CA LEU A 203 4.82 -14.35 8.85
C LEU A 203 5.55 -13.78 7.63
N ARG A 204 5.21 -12.57 7.19
CA ARG A 204 5.92 -11.92 6.10
C ARG A 204 7.33 -11.52 6.53
N THR A 205 8.19 -11.32 5.56
CA THR A 205 9.54 -10.80 5.74
C THR A 205 9.82 -9.67 4.73
N PHE A 206 11.00 -9.10 4.77
CA PHE A 206 11.39 -8.02 3.88
C PHE A 206 11.48 -8.52 2.42
N PRO A 207 11.22 -7.65 1.43
CA PRO A 207 11.33 -8.00 0.03
C PRO A 207 12.72 -8.57 -0.30
N GLY A 208 12.74 -9.78 -0.90
CA GLY A 208 13.95 -10.50 -1.24
C GLY A 208 14.60 -11.32 -0.11
N ASP A 209 14.01 -11.36 1.09
CA ASP A 209 14.46 -12.21 2.21
C ASP A 209 13.61 -13.49 2.36
N GLY A 210 12.66 -13.72 1.46
CA GLY A 210 11.82 -14.91 1.39
C GLY A 210 12.08 -15.73 0.13
N THR A 211 11.02 -16.37 -0.39
CA THR A 211 11.11 -17.26 -1.55
C THR A 211 10.11 -16.92 -2.67
N LEU A 212 9.36 -15.83 -2.54
CA LEU A 212 8.47 -15.39 -3.60
C LEU A 212 9.29 -14.91 -4.81
N PRO A 213 8.86 -15.18 -6.04
CA PRO A 213 9.60 -14.77 -7.24
C PRO A 213 9.41 -13.28 -7.55
N LEU A 214 9.79 -12.40 -6.61
CA LEU A 214 9.56 -10.94 -6.69
C LEU A 214 10.29 -10.29 -7.87
N THR A 215 11.49 -10.75 -8.22
CA THR A 215 12.22 -10.30 -9.42
C THR A 215 11.39 -10.54 -10.68
N GLY A 216 10.75 -11.70 -10.77
CA GLY A 216 9.85 -12.04 -11.88
C GLY A 216 8.62 -11.14 -11.92
N LEU A 217 7.99 -10.89 -10.75
CA LEU A 217 6.86 -9.98 -10.63
C LEU A 217 7.21 -8.57 -11.11
N LEU A 218 8.30 -8.00 -10.61
CA LEU A 218 8.74 -6.66 -10.99
C LEU A 218 9.05 -6.53 -12.49
N ARG A 219 9.70 -7.53 -13.08
CA ARG A 219 9.94 -7.56 -14.54
C ARG A 219 8.63 -7.66 -15.33
N ALA A 220 7.68 -8.50 -14.90
CA ALA A 220 6.36 -8.61 -15.53
C ALA A 220 5.58 -7.29 -15.46
N VAL A 221 5.57 -6.64 -14.29
CA VAL A 221 4.97 -5.30 -14.11
C VAL A 221 5.60 -4.28 -15.07
N ARG A 222 6.92 -4.21 -15.15
CA ARG A 222 7.62 -3.29 -16.09
C ARG A 222 7.26 -3.59 -17.55
N THR A 223 7.24 -4.86 -17.93
CA THR A 223 6.89 -5.27 -19.29
C THR A 223 5.46 -4.88 -19.63
N ALA A 224 4.52 -5.14 -18.73
CA ALA A 224 3.12 -4.80 -18.92
C ALA A 224 2.86 -3.29 -18.87
N ALA A 225 3.61 -2.53 -18.07
CA ALA A 225 3.53 -1.07 -18.05
C ALA A 225 4.01 -0.44 -19.36
N GLY A 226 5.00 -1.02 -20.04
CA GLY A 226 5.54 -0.48 -21.28
C GLY A 226 6.02 0.96 -21.12
N GLU A 227 5.38 1.89 -21.84
CA GLU A 227 5.65 3.33 -21.74
C GLU A 227 4.86 4.03 -20.61
N MET A 228 3.92 3.34 -19.97
CA MET A 228 3.20 3.88 -18.81
C MET A 228 4.15 3.98 -17.62
N ALA A 229 3.84 4.89 -16.70
CA ALA A 229 4.54 4.93 -15.42
C ALA A 229 4.27 3.62 -14.63
N THR A 230 5.32 3.04 -14.06
CA THR A 230 5.18 1.91 -13.14
C THR A 230 4.43 2.35 -11.88
N PRO A 231 3.62 1.46 -11.25
CA PRO A 231 2.95 1.77 -10.00
C PRO A 231 3.96 2.15 -8.90
N PRO A 232 3.62 3.09 -8.00
CA PRO A 232 4.41 3.34 -6.81
C PRO A 232 4.47 2.08 -5.94
N ILE A 233 5.54 1.96 -5.17
CA ILE A 233 5.80 0.79 -4.32
C ILE A 233 5.62 1.16 -2.86
N THR A 234 4.84 0.35 -2.14
CA THR A 234 4.77 0.34 -0.67
C THR A 234 5.44 -0.94 -0.14
N ILE A 235 6.26 -0.80 0.89
CA ILE A 235 6.98 -1.92 1.50
C ILE A 235 6.26 -2.30 2.79
N GLU A 236 5.75 -3.53 2.86
CA GLU A 236 4.88 -3.93 3.97
C GLU A 236 5.17 -5.35 4.52
N PRO A 237 6.28 -5.56 5.23
CA PRO A 237 6.64 -6.83 5.83
C PRO A 237 5.87 -7.07 7.15
N VAL A 238 4.61 -7.44 7.07
CA VAL A 238 3.75 -7.69 8.25
C VAL A 238 4.17 -8.98 8.96
N SER A 239 4.75 -8.87 10.16
CA SER A 239 5.27 -10.03 10.91
C SER A 239 5.29 -9.80 12.41
N ASP A 240 4.84 -10.81 13.17
CA ASP A 240 4.95 -10.80 14.63
C ASP A 240 6.43 -10.73 15.10
N ALA A 241 7.34 -11.27 14.32
CA ALA A 241 8.78 -11.23 14.63
C ALA A 241 9.35 -9.80 14.54
N LEU A 242 8.75 -8.91 13.76
CA LEU A 242 9.20 -7.53 13.61
C LEU A 242 8.63 -6.60 14.69
N GLU A 243 7.53 -6.98 15.34
CA GLU A 243 6.86 -6.14 16.35
C GLU A 243 7.74 -5.82 17.56
N THR A 244 8.70 -6.67 17.89
CA THR A 244 9.61 -6.49 19.04
C THR A 244 10.94 -5.83 18.67
N LEU A 245 11.20 -5.63 17.39
CA LEU A 245 12.47 -5.07 16.92
C LEU A 245 12.46 -3.52 16.97
N PRO A 246 13.63 -2.88 17.05
CA PRO A 246 13.74 -1.43 16.98
C PRO A 246 13.16 -0.89 15.66
N LEU A 247 12.28 0.13 15.72
CA LEU A 247 11.62 0.71 14.55
C LEU A 247 12.61 1.16 13.49
N ALA A 248 13.68 1.85 13.89
CA ALA A 248 14.73 2.32 12.98
C ALA A 248 15.39 1.16 12.21
N TRP A 249 15.67 0.05 12.88
CA TRP A 249 16.24 -1.14 12.24
C TRP A 249 15.27 -1.75 11.22
N VAL A 250 13.97 -1.85 11.57
CA VAL A 250 12.94 -2.40 10.67
C VAL A 250 12.79 -1.52 9.43
N ALA A 251 12.69 -0.20 9.59
CA ALA A 251 12.57 0.74 8.48
C ALA A 251 13.82 0.74 7.58
N GLU A 252 15.01 0.76 8.17
CA GLU A 252 16.27 0.71 7.43
C GLU A 252 16.40 -0.60 6.64
N ARG A 253 16.07 -1.74 7.27
CA ARG A 253 16.11 -3.04 6.62
C ARG A 253 15.11 -3.13 5.47
N ALA A 254 13.89 -2.61 5.64
CA ALA A 254 12.88 -2.52 4.60
C ALA A 254 13.38 -1.73 3.38
N MET A 255 13.98 -0.57 3.61
CA MET A 255 14.57 0.25 2.55
C MET A 255 15.71 -0.46 1.83
N GLN A 256 16.68 -1.01 2.58
CA GLN A 256 17.88 -1.64 2.01
C GLN A 256 17.54 -2.90 1.21
N SER A 257 16.66 -3.77 1.72
CA SER A 257 16.28 -5.00 1.05
C SER A 257 15.55 -4.71 -0.26
N THR A 258 14.63 -3.75 -0.25
CA THR A 258 13.89 -3.35 -1.43
C THR A 258 14.79 -2.66 -2.47
N ALA A 259 15.67 -1.76 -2.04
CA ALA A 259 16.60 -1.08 -2.95
C ALA A 259 17.50 -2.08 -3.71
N ARG A 260 17.97 -3.14 -3.04
CA ARG A 260 18.72 -4.22 -3.70
C ARG A 260 17.89 -4.93 -4.77
N LEU A 261 16.65 -5.33 -4.41
CA LEU A 261 15.74 -5.99 -5.34
C LEU A 261 15.41 -5.13 -6.56
N LEU A 262 15.16 -3.83 -6.35
CA LEU A 262 14.86 -2.89 -7.42
C LEU A 262 16.06 -2.65 -8.35
N THR A 263 17.27 -2.60 -7.78
CA THR A 263 18.51 -2.50 -8.55
C THR A 263 18.73 -3.73 -9.45
N GLU A 264 18.42 -4.93 -8.96
CA GLU A 264 18.53 -6.18 -9.71
C GLU A 264 17.65 -6.24 -10.96
N VAL A 265 16.56 -5.48 -10.97
CA VAL A 265 15.61 -5.43 -12.08
C VAL A 265 15.63 -4.12 -12.86
N ASP A 266 16.59 -3.24 -12.61
CA ASP A 266 16.67 -1.89 -13.18
C ASP A 266 15.35 -1.12 -13.05
N TRP A 267 14.71 -1.21 -11.87
CA TRP A 267 13.44 -0.52 -11.63
C TRP A 267 13.66 0.99 -11.68
N PRO A 268 12.82 1.75 -12.42
CA PRO A 268 12.98 3.19 -12.51
C PRO A 268 12.69 3.84 -11.15
N LEU A 269 13.73 4.17 -10.41
CA LEU A 269 13.62 5.02 -9.24
C LEU A 269 13.50 6.46 -9.73
N TYR A 270 12.34 7.07 -9.59
CA TYR A 270 12.18 8.50 -9.86
C TYR A 270 12.87 9.27 -8.72
N GLY A 271 14.13 9.62 -8.94
CA GLY A 271 14.83 10.60 -8.13
C GLY A 271 14.24 12.00 -8.36
N PRO A 272 14.53 13.00 -7.48
CA PRO A 272 14.15 14.37 -7.75
C PRO A 272 14.70 14.77 -9.12
N SER A 273 13.83 15.27 -9.99
CA SER A 273 14.22 15.81 -11.29
C SER A 273 15.21 16.94 -11.04
N THR A 274 16.51 16.68 -11.20
CA THR A 274 17.51 17.73 -11.28
C THR A 274 17.35 18.37 -12.65
N THR A 275 16.40 19.30 -12.77
CA THR A 275 16.43 20.28 -13.83
C THR A 275 17.66 21.16 -13.59
N THR A 276 18.77 20.74 -14.16
CA THR A 276 19.93 21.61 -14.35
C THR A 276 19.49 22.67 -15.34
N THR A 277 19.00 23.81 -14.86
CA THR A 277 18.88 25.01 -15.65
C THR A 277 20.31 25.51 -15.94
N GLY A 278 20.87 24.98 -17.02
CA GLY A 278 22.04 25.53 -17.64
C GLY A 278 21.66 26.90 -18.18
N HIS A 279 22.07 27.96 -17.50
CA HIS A 279 22.17 29.30 -18.11
C HIS A 279 23.33 29.27 -19.07
N PRO A 280 23.15 29.56 -20.36
CA PRO A 280 24.28 29.92 -21.19
C PRO A 280 24.69 31.31 -20.83
N HIS A 281 25.86 31.47 -20.21
CA HIS A 281 26.58 32.73 -20.25
C HIS A 281 27.01 32.97 -21.69
N THR A 282 26.37 33.93 -22.32
CA THR A 282 26.88 34.56 -23.55
C THR A 282 27.60 35.85 -23.16
N LEU A 283 28.85 35.93 -23.60
CA LEU A 283 29.69 37.13 -23.58
C LEU A 283 29.10 38.25 -24.40
#